data_13f14ca9f1163546e29d4f38c025b06f
#
_entry.id   13f14ca9f1163546e29d4f38c025b06f
#
_cell.length_a   1.000
_cell.length_b   1.000
_cell.length_c   1.000
_cell.angle_alpha   90.00
_cell.angle_beta   90.00
_cell.angle_gamma   90.00
#
_symmetry.space_group_name_H-M   'P 1'
#
loop_
_entity.id
_entity.type
_entity.pdbx_description
1 polymer ?
#
loop_
_entity_poly.entity_id
_entity_poly.type
_entity_poly.pdbx_seq_one_letter_code
_entity_poly.pdbx_strand_id
1 'polypeptide(L)'
;MIRRTVVLTALLLCVMPHANAADFDDSSVSLKFTTKLISKSITEGGNTRGPALALLKDDTILLGGGRSGGEILTWNKQGSALRSLGTFIPTDRREIDSRFAINDIAILSQSSRSAKLLISYPRLGLSGSCVEIVVDELNYDRKIQRIKFVSNWFTSKPCVPISAVQHTAGRFAVIDKNSVYVTIGDLGYSEIDNRSKRGDLGSIFKLSAKSAVKISQGHRNPQGIVLFNDFSNKKVLLAAEHGPRGGDEINVIKEGGDYGWPFVTYGEPYGLGDYVRPSTTGSHDGFIKPIEYWVPSIAPTELVQLPAKGWGTWGGALVLGTLREEVLVFMKISEKLDVTESVRVDMGERIRDLEVLSNGSLIATTDSGKLITVNN
;
A
#
# COMPACT_ATOMS: atom_id res chain seq x y z
N MET A 1 51.47 -46.45 -26.38
CA MET A 1 50.13 -46.56 -25.81
C MET A 1 50.07 -45.77 -24.50
N ILE A 2 49.62 -44.52 -24.56
CA ILE A 2 49.52 -43.65 -23.39
C ILE A 2 48.02 -43.55 -23.05
N ARG A 3 47.62 -44.12 -21.91
CA ARG A 3 46.26 -44.00 -21.38
C ARG A 3 46.09 -42.62 -20.74
N ARG A 4 45.22 -41.81 -21.28
CA ARG A 4 44.79 -40.57 -20.62
C ARG A 4 43.64 -40.90 -19.66
N THR A 5 43.90 -40.70 -18.39
CA THR A 5 42.89 -40.77 -17.32
C THR A 5 42.13 -39.44 -17.34
N VAL A 6 40.81 -39.46 -17.65
CA VAL A 6 39.93 -38.30 -17.53
C VAL A 6 39.40 -38.29 -16.11
N VAL A 7 39.81 -37.28 -15.34
CA VAL A 7 39.24 -37.00 -14.01
C VAL A 7 37.97 -36.17 -14.22
N LEU A 8 36.82 -36.77 -13.99
CA LEU A 8 35.54 -36.09 -13.96
C LEU A 8 35.37 -35.43 -12.58
N THR A 9 35.57 -34.12 -12.53
CA THR A 9 35.25 -33.35 -11.33
C THR A 9 33.74 -33.12 -11.31
N ALA A 10 33.03 -33.84 -10.44
CA ALA A 10 31.61 -33.60 -10.19
C ALA A 10 31.46 -32.28 -9.41
N LEU A 11 30.94 -31.24 -10.06
CA LEU A 11 30.49 -30.03 -9.39
C LEU A 11 29.22 -30.40 -8.60
N LEU A 12 29.34 -30.52 -7.28
CA LEU A 12 28.20 -30.59 -6.38
C LEU A 12 27.55 -29.21 -6.36
N LEU A 13 26.50 -29.00 -7.18
CA LEU A 13 25.58 -27.89 -7.01
C LEU A 13 24.84 -28.12 -5.68
N CYS A 14 25.24 -27.37 -4.67
CA CYS A 14 24.49 -27.24 -3.44
C CYS A 14 23.23 -26.47 -3.77
N VAL A 15 22.15 -27.16 -4.14
CA VAL A 15 20.81 -26.59 -4.24
C VAL A 15 20.38 -26.35 -2.79
N MET A 16 20.51 -25.11 -2.32
CA MET A 16 19.83 -24.72 -1.10
C MET A 16 18.33 -24.90 -1.33
N PRO A 17 17.62 -25.56 -0.41
CA PRO A 17 16.17 -25.61 -0.52
C PRO A 17 15.64 -24.17 -0.42
N HIS A 18 15.14 -23.65 -1.52
CA HIS A 18 14.22 -22.53 -1.47
C HIS A 18 13.06 -23.02 -0.59
N ALA A 19 12.82 -22.33 0.51
CA ALA A 19 11.59 -22.51 1.24
C ALA A 19 10.47 -22.09 0.27
N ASN A 20 9.94 -23.08 -0.47
CA ASN A 20 8.68 -22.93 -1.16
C ASN A 20 7.68 -22.54 -0.08
N ALA A 21 7.11 -21.33 -0.18
CA ALA A 21 5.87 -21.04 0.49
C ALA A 21 4.93 -22.19 0.11
N ALA A 22 4.64 -23.07 1.07
CA ALA A 22 3.77 -24.19 0.83
C ALA A 22 2.42 -23.61 0.41
N ASP A 23 1.91 -24.05 -0.73
CA ASP A 23 0.54 -23.85 -1.13
C ASP A 23 -0.34 -24.58 -0.09
N PHE A 24 -0.72 -23.87 0.96
CA PHE A 24 -1.71 -24.35 1.91
C PHE A 24 -3.05 -23.84 1.41
N ASP A 25 -3.72 -24.68 0.63
CA ASP A 25 -5.17 -24.65 0.50
C ASP A 25 -5.74 -25.19 1.83
N ASP A 26 -5.83 -24.29 2.83
CA ASP A 26 -6.33 -24.67 4.14
C ASP A 26 -7.82 -24.36 4.23
N SER A 27 -8.61 -25.42 4.16
CA SER A 27 -10.05 -25.44 4.47
C SER A 27 -10.40 -24.92 5.88
N SER A 28 -9.42 -24.43 6.68
CA SER A 28 -9.61 -23.87 8.02
C SER A 28 -10.20 -22.47 8.02
N VAL A 29 -10.18 -21.75 6.90
CA VAL A 29 -10.77 -20.41 6.78
C VAL A 29 -11.99 -20.45 5.86
N SER A 30 -13.18 -20.63 6.44
CA SER A 30 -14.44 -20.55 5.70
C SER A 30 -14.93 -19.10 5.69
N LEU A 31 -14.60 -18.33 4.63
CA LEU A 31 -15.03 -16.95 4.50
C LEU A 31 -16.34 -16.82 3.74
N LYS A 32 -17.18 -15.89 4.20
CA LYS A 32 -18.41 -15.47 3.51
C LYS A 32 -18.20 -14.14 2.84
N PHE A 33 -18.56 -14.04 1.57
CA PHE A 33 -18.40 -12.84 0.77
C PHE A 33 -19.74 -12.24 0.38
N THR A 34 -19.82 -10.90 0.44
CA THR A 34 -20.92 -10.14 -0.13
C THR A 34 -20.33 -9.09 -1.05
N THR A 35 -20.70 -9.11 -2.33
CA THR A 35 -20.14 -8.21 -3.35
C THR A 35 -21.18 -7.22 -3.82
N LYS A 36 -20.77 -5.94 -3.94
CA LYS A 36 -21.56 -4.86 -4.54
C LYS A 36 -20.72 -4.13 -5.59
N LEU A 37 -21.28 -3.92 -6.77
CA LEU A 37 -20.67 -3.06 -7.79
C LEU A 37 -20.87 -1.59 -7.39
N ILE A 38 -19.77 -0.84 -7.22
CA ILE A 38 -19.79 0.58 -6.82
C ILE A 38 -19.41 1.51 -7.96
N SER A 39 -18.54 1.08 -8.89
CA SER A 39 -18.19 1.85 -10.08
C SER A 39 -17.50 0.91 -11.07
N LYS A 40 -17.74 1.12 -12.37
CA LYS A 40 -17.06 0.31 -13.40
C LYS A 40 -15.64 0.79 -13.72
N SER A 41 -15.27 2.01 -13.35
CA SER A 41 -13.94 2.56 -13.65
C SER A 41 -13.75 3.86 -12.90
N ILE A 42 -12.55 4.08 -12.43
CA ILE A 42 -12.12 5.33 -11.81
C ILE A 42 -11.49 6.26 -12.85
N THR A 43 -11.12 5.74 -14.03
CA THR A 43 -10.37 6.50 -15.01
C THR A 43 -10.94 6.39 -16.41
N GLU A 44 -11.01 7.51 -17.08
CA GLU A 44 -11.11 7.59 -18.54
C GLU A 44 -9.73 7.25 -19.08
N GLY A 45 -9.57 6.20 -19.89
CA GLY A 45 -8.29 5.94 -20.56
C GLY A 45 -7.71 4.53 -20.42
N GLY A 46 -8.51 3.54 -20.07
CA GLY A 46 -8.16 2.12 -20.27
C GLY A 46 -7.47 1.41 -19.12
N ASN A 47 -6.85 2.09 -18.17
CA ASN A 47 -6.30 1.47 -16.97
C ASN A 47 -7.26 1.69 -15.79
N THR A 48 -7.87 0.63 -15.34
CA THR A 48 -8.76 0.66 -14.17
C THR A 48 -7.94 0.64 -12.87
N ARG A 49 -8.32 1.49 -11.92
CA ARG A 49 -7.83 1.49 -10.54
C ARG A 49 -9.01 1.54 -9.59
N GLY A 50 -9.01 0.67 -8.58
CA GLY A 50 -9.99 0.69 -7.49
C GLY A 50 -9.83 1.93 -6.61
N PRO A 51 -10.92 2.37 -5.94
CA PRO A 51 -10.89 3.54 -5.07
C PRO A 51 -10.11 3.26 -3.79
N ALA A 52 -9.48 4.32 -3.26
CA ALA A 52 -9.08 4.38 -1.87
C ALA A 52 -10.32 4.30 -0.97
N LEU A 53 -10.19 3.67 0.18
CA LEU A 53 -11.29 3.36 1.10
C LEU A 53 -11.03 3.98 2.48
N ALA A 54 -12.02 4.65 3.05
CA ALA A 54 -12.01 5.03 4.45
C ALA A 54 -13.39 4.89 5.07
N LEU A 55 -13.42 4.55 6.37
CA LEU A 55 -14.66 4.30 7.12
C LEU A 55 -14.85 5.32 8.22
N LEU A 56 -16.02 5.98 8.24
CA LEU A 56 -16.46 6.70 9.41
C LEU A 56 -16.96 5.71 10.48
N LYS A 57 -16.99 6.14 11.75
CA LYS A 57 -17.39 5.28 12.89
C LYS A 57 -18.79 4.66 12.78
N ASP A 58 -19.66 5.23 11.95
CA ASP A 58 -20.99 4.71 11.65
C ASP A 58 -21.02 3.84 10.39
N ASP A 59 -19.86 3.36 9.95
CA ASP A 59 -19.65 2.60 8.71
C ASP A 59 -20.08 3.35 7.44
N THR A 60 -20.21 4.68 7.49
CA THR A 60 -20.30 5.47 6.25
C THR A 60 -18.98 5.36 5.51
N ILE A 61 -19.04 4.94 4.25
CA ILE A 61 -17.88 4.71 3.40
C ILE A 61 -17.54 6.00 2.66
N LEU A 62 -16.26 6.34 2.65
CA LEU A 62 -15.65 7.33 1.75
C LEU A 62 -14.79 6.59 0.74
N LEU A 63 -14.93 6.94 -0.53
CA LEU A 63 -14.17 6.35 -1.64
C LEU A 63 -13.42 7.45 -2.37
N GLY A 64 -12.10 7.34 -2.44
CA GLY A 64 -11.22 8.27 -3.14
C GLY A 64 -10.90 7.78 -4.54
N GLY A 65 -11.24 8.59 -5.55
CA GLY A 65 -10.96 8.26 -6.93
C GLY A 65 -12.07 8.75 -7.88
N GLY A 66 -13.23 8.12 -7.88
CA GLY A 66 -14.32 8.44 -8.79
C GLY A 66 -13.90 8.32 -10.26
N ARG A 67 -14.70 8.87 -11.18
CA ARG A 67 -14.40 8.83 -12.62
C ARG A 67 -13.14 9.59 -13.00
N SER A 68 -12.78 10.60 -12.22
CA SER A 68 -11.68 11.50 -12.51
C SER A 68 -10.38 11.15 -11.76
N GLY A 69 -10.38 10.11 -10.93
CA GLY A 69 -9.25 9.80 -10.02
C GLY A 69 -9.16 10.75 -8.82
N GLY A 70 -9.63 11.99 -8.93
CA GLY A 70 -9.55 13.03 -7.90
C GLY A 70 -10.83 13.30 -7.13
N GLU A 71 -11.87 12.51 -7.32
CA GLU A 71 -13.18 12.68 -6.72
C GLU A 71 -13.28 11.92 -5.39
N ILE A 72 -14.00 12.47 -4.41
CA ILE A 72 -14.40 11.75 -3.21
C ILE A 72 -15.90 11.44 -3.31
N LEU A 73 -16.22 10.17 -3.18
CA LEU A 73 -17.60 9.67 -3.13
C LEU A 73 -17.94 9.24 -1.71
N THR A 74 -19.20 9.29 -1.35
CA THR A 74 -19.70 8.69 -0.11
C THR A 74 -20.83 7.72 -0.38
N TRP A 75 -20.89 6.70 0.44
CA TRP A 75 -21.96 5.71 0.44
C TRP A 75 -22.27 5.28 1.87
N ASN A 76 -23.55 5.21 2.21
CA ASN A 76 -24.00 4.61 3.47
C ASN A 76 -24.90 3.40 3.19
N LYS A 77 -24.94 2.45 4.12
CA LYS A 77 -25.73 1.22 3.97
C LYS A 77 -27.25 1.46 3.82
N GLN A 78 -27.74 2.62 4.25
CA GLN A 78 -29.15 2.99 4.21
C GLN A 78 -29.53 3.65 2.87
N GLY A 79 -28.54 4.18 2.13
CA GLY A 79 -28.71 4.78 0.82
C GLY A 79 -28.29 3.83 -0.31
N SER A 80 -29.05 3.76 -1.36
CA SER A 80 -28.77 2.87 -2.50
C SER A 80 -27.78 3.44 -3.51
N ALA A 81 -27.41 4.71 -3.43
CA ALA A 81 -26.60 5.40 -4.42
C ALA A 81 -25.33 6.01 -3.83
N LEU A 82 -24.23 5.93 -4.58
CA LEU A 82 -23.02 6.73 -4.37
C LEU A 82 -23.34 8.21 -4.62
N ARG A 83 -22.81 9.06 -3.75
CA ARG A 83 -22.90 10.50 -3.87
C ARG A 83 -21.52 11.12 -3.98
N SER A 84 -21.32 12.01 -4.94
CA SER A 84 -20.11 12.81 -5.06
C SER A 84 -20.07 13.90 -3.98
N LEU A 85 -18.92 14.05 -3.35
CA LEU A 85 -18.60 15.13 -2.41
C LEU A 85 -17.72 16.21 -3.05
N GLY A 86 -17.29 16.00 -4.30
CA GLY A 86 -16.48 16.91 -5.10
C GLY A 86 -15.14 16.31 -5.56
N THR A 87 -14.45 17.06 -6.41
CA THR A 87 -13.14 16.72 -6.96
C THR A 87 -12.08 17.56 -6.26
N PHE A 88 -11.00 16.91 -5.77
CA PHE A 88 -9.97 17.53 -4.92
C PHE A 88 -8.58 17.55 -5.56
N ILE A 89 -8.33 16.74 -6.59
CA ILE A 89 -7.16 16.92 -7.44
C ILE A 89 -7.53 17.91 -8.54
N PRO A 90 -6.87 19.07 -8.64
CA PRO A 90 -7.16 20.06 -9.68
C PRO A 90 -6.99 19.47 -11.08
N THR A 91 -7.92 19.74 -11.99
CA THR A 91 -7.93 19.14 -13.34
C THR A 91 -6.75 19.58 -14.22
N ASP A 92 -6.23 20.78 -13.99
CA ASP A 92 -5.03 21.33 -14.64
C ASP A 92 -3.71 20.83 -14.02
N ARG A 93 -3.80 20.06 -12.93
CA ARG A 93 -2.66 19.52 -12.19
C ARG A 93 -2.61 18.00 -12.21
N ARG A 94 -3.22 17.36 -13.18
CA ARG A 94 -3.21 15.91 -13.36
C ARG A 94 -3.29 15.50 -14.82
N GLU A 95 -2.76 14.32 -15.13
CA GLU A 95 -3.04 13.62 -16.38
C GLU A 95 -4.32 12.79 -16.27
N ILE A 96 -4.95 12.50 -17.40
CA ILE A 96 -6.07 11.55 -17.49
C ILE A 96 -5.50 10.13 -17.49
N ASP A 97 -5.08 9.69 -16.31
CA ASP A 97 -4.38 8.43 -16.11
C ASP A 97 -4.71 7.88 -14.73
N SER A 98 -4.85 6.55 -14.61
CA SER A 98 -5.14 5.87 -13.33
C SER A 98 -4.07 6.10 -12.25
N ARG A 99 -2.88 6.52 -12.65
CA ARG A 99 -1.78 6.86 -11.75
C ARG A 99 -2.03 8.18 -11.00
N PHE A 100 -2.82 9.10 -11.58
CA PHE A 100 -3.22 10.37 -10.95
C PHE A 100 -4.55 10.23 -10.22
N ALA A 101 -4.60 9.34 -9.24
CA ALA A 101 -5.77 9.14 -8.40
C ALA A 101 -5.44 9.40 -6.93
N ILE A 102 -6.48 9.64 -6.12
CA ILE A 102 -6.33 9.63 -4.67
C ILE A 102 -5.76 8.27 -4.26
N ASN A 103 -4.61 8.28 -3.59
CA ASN A 103 -3.93 7.07 -3.15
C ASN A 103 -4.57 6.53 -1.88
N ASP A 104 -4.94 7.44 -0.96
CA ASP A 104 -5.50 7.08 0.33
C ASP A 104 -6.26 8.23 0.98
N ILE A 105 -7.15 7.89 1.94
CA ILE A 105 -7.93 8.80 2.76
C ILE A 105 -7.78 8.41 4.23
N ALA A 106 -7.20 9.28 5.06
CA ALA A 106 -7.14 9.07 6.50
C ALA A 106 -8.18 9.91 7.25
N ILE A 107 -8.83 9.34 8.26
CA ILE A 107 -9.76 10.03 9.13
C ILE A 107 -9.05 10.35 10.45
N LEU A 108 -8.68 11.61 10.66
CA LEU A 108 -7.95 12.04 11.87
C LEU A 108 -8.86 12.18 13.08
N SER A 109 -10.02 12.76 12.85
CA SER A 109 -11.03 12.93 13.90
C SER A 109 -12.41 13.08 13.28
N GLN A 110 -13.44 12.73 14.05
CA GLN A 110 -14.80 12.84 13.59
C GLN A 110 -15.80 13.05 14.74
N SER A 111 -16.91 13.66 14.39
CA SER A 111 -18.11 13.85 15.22
C SER A 111 -19.35 13.49 14.41
N SER A 112 -20.53 13.62 15.01
CA SER A 112 -21.80 13.50 14.26
C SER A 112 -21.96 14.56 13.15
N ARG A 113 -21.24 15.69 13.24
CA ARG A 113 -21.40 16.82 12.33
C ARG A 113 -20.27 16.96 11.32
N SER A 114 -19.07 16.55 11.65
CA SER A 114 -17.89 16.79 10.81
C SER A 114 -16.84 15.70 10.96
N ALA A 115 -15.98 15.56 9.95
CA ALA A 115 -14.77 14.77 10.02
C ALA A 115 -13.59 15.57 9.44
N LYS A 116 -12.42 15.44 10.10
CA LYS A 116 -11.14 15.93 9.62
C LYS A 116 -10.46 14.80 8.86
N LEU A 117 -10.16 15.02 7.59
CA LEU A 117 -9.58 14.05 6.68
C LEU A 117 -8.22 14.49 6.20
N LEU A 118 -7.36 13.55 5.87
CA LEU A 118 -6.23 13.75 4.97
C LEU A 118 -6.46 12.95 3.70
N ILE A 119 -6.02 13.48 2.57
CA ILE A 119 -5.89 12.73 1.33
C ILE A 119 -4.47 12.81 0.83
N SER A 120 -3.99 11.73 0.22
CA SER A 120 -2.73 11.69 -0.52
C SER A 120 -2.98 11.44 -1.99
N TYR A 121 -2.22 12.09 -2.86
CA TYR A 121 -2.35 11.94 -4.29
C TYR A 121 -1.13 12.47 -5.04
N PRO A 122 -0.80 11.96 -6.23
CA PRO A 122 0.15 12.60 -7.13
C PRO A 122 -0.50 13.77 -7.87
N ARG A 123 0.24 14.83 -8.09
CA ARG A 123 -0.16 15.93 -8.96
C ARG A 123 1.00 16.43 -9.81
N LEU A 124 0.69 17.11 -10.89
CA LEU A 124 1.69 17.83 -11.68
C LEU A 124 2.26 19.01 -10.89
N GLY A 125 3.54 19.20 -10.96
CA GLY A 125 4.21 20.42 -10.51
C GLY A 125 3.71 21.65 -11.27
N LEU A 126 4.06 22.86 -10.81
CA LEU A 126 3.61 24.12 -11.42
C LEU A 126 4.00 24.27 -12.89
N SER A 127 5.11 23.66 -13.30
CA SER A 127 5.55 23.65 -14.71
C SER A 127 4.75 22.71 -15.61
N GLY A 128 3.93 21.82 -15.05
CA GLY A 128 3.24 20.76 -15.78
C GLY A 128 4.12 19.63 -16.29
N SER A 129 5.44 19.67 -16.04
CA SER A 129 6.42 18.71 -16.60
C SER A 129 6.94 17.67 -15.60
N CYS A 130 6.54 17.76 -14.34
CA CYS A 130 6.97 16.85 -13.30
C CYS A 130 5.83 16.51 -12.33
N VAL A 131 6.02 15.47 -11.51
CA VAL A 131 5.06 14.94 -10.56
C VAL A 131 5.61 15.01 -9.15
N GLU A 132 4.75 15.37 -8.23
CA GLU A 132 4.97 15.41 -6.79
C GLU A 132 3.83 14.69 -6.06
N ILE A 133 4.14 14.11 -4.89
CA ILE A 133 3.13 13.50 -4.02
C ILE A 133 2.70 14.56 -3.00
N VAL A 134 1.39 14.69 -2.81
CA VAL A 134 0.79 15.72 -1.97
C VAL A 134 -0.03 15.07 -0.87
N VAL A 135 -0.03 15.69 0.31
CA VAL A 135 -0.93 15.38 1.42
C VAL A 135 -1.69 16.65 1.79
N ASP A 136 -3.01 16.63 1.62
CA ASP A 136 -3.89 17.75 1.91
C ASP A 136 -4.88 17.42 3.02
N GLU A 137 -5.10 18.40 3.90
CA GLU A 137 -6.16 18.36 4.91
C GLU A 137 -7.47 18.85 4.35
N LEU A 138 -8.52 18.09 4.58
CA LEU A 138 -9.91 18.40 4.21
C LEU A 138 -10.79 18.38 5.46
N ASN A 139 -11.83 19.20 5.44
CA ASN A 139 -12.91 19.15 6.43
C ASN A 139 -14.22 18.71 5.75
N TYR A 140 -14.77 17.60 6.20
CA TYR A 140 -16.05 17.08 5.75
C TYR A 140 -17.18 17.49 6.69
N ASP A 141 -18.07 18.37 6.22
CA ASP A 141 -19.34 18.68 6.89
C ASP A 141 -20.37 17.60 6.54
N ARG A 142 -20.67 16.75 7.52
CA ARG A 142 -21.55 15.60 7.35
C ARG A 142 -23.03 15.99 7.24
N LYS A 143 -23.43 17.14 7.78
CA LYS A 143 -24.82 17.61 7.77
C LYS A 143 -25.21 18.06 6.36
N ILE A 144 -24.36 18.86 5.73
CA ILE A 144 -24.63 19.39 4.37
C ILE A 144 -23.95 18.55 3.27
N GLN A 145 -23.25 17.48 3.66
CA GLN A 145 -22.55 16.57 2.74
C GLN A 145 -21.57 17.31 1.82
N ARG A 146 -20.69 18.12 2.41
CA ARG A 146 -19.72 18.94 1.69
C ARG A 146 -18.34 18.83 2.28
N ILE A 147 -17.34 18.67 1.41
CA ILE A 147 -15.92 18.72 1.78
C ILE A 147 -15.34 20.06 1.36
N LYS A 148 -14.42 20.59 2.19
CA LYS A 148 -13.63 21.79 1.91
C LYS A 148 -12.15 21.50 2.16
N PHE A 149 -11.28 22.01 1.27
CA PHE A 149 -9.86 22.09 1.49
C PHE A 149 -9.55 23.00 2.70
N VAL A 150 -8.60 22.59 3.52
CA VAL A 150 -8.14 23.34 4.69
C VAL A 150 -6.70 23.80 4.50
N SER A 151 -5.76 22.86 4.31
CA SER A 151 -4.34 23.18 4.20
C SER A 151 -3.57 22.05 3.51
N ASN A 152 -2.43 22.39 2.94
CA ASN A 152 -1.44 21.41 2.51
C ASN A 152 -0.53 21.04 3.70
N TRP A 153 -0.38 19.75 3.99
CA TRP A 153 0.51 19.26 5.03
C TRP A 153 1.89 18.88 4.49
N PHE A 154 1.92 18.40 3.24
CA PHE A 154 3.16 17.91 2.64
C PHE A 154 3.11 17.98 1.11
N THR A 155 4.25 18.26 0.52
CA THR A 155 4.51 18.12 -0.91
C THR A 155 5.91 17.57 -1.08
N SER A 156 6.05 16.40 -1.71
CA SER A 156 7.33 15.71 -1.85
C SER A 156 8.31 16.44 -2.75
N LYS A 157 9.60 16.27 -2.47
CA LYS A 157 10.72 16.79 -3.27
C LYS A 157 11.72 15.65 -3.54
N PRO A 158 12.35 15.63 -4.72
CA PRO A 158 12.15 16.51 -5.87
C PRO A 158 10.83 16.28 -6.58
N CYS A 159 10.40 17.23 -7.43
CA CYS A 159 9.39 16.99 -8.44
C CYS A 159 10.02 16.13 -9.55
N VAL A 160 9.46 14.97 -9.84
CA VAL A 160 10.04 13.94 -10.73
C VAL A 160 9.48 14.06 -12.13
N PRO A 161 10.25 13.84 -13.21
CA PRO A 161 9.72 13.85 -14.56
C PRO A 161 8.46 13.00 -14.72
N ILE A 162 7.49 13.49 -15.47
CA ILE A 162 6.14 12.90 -15.59
C ILE A 162 6.15 11.43 -16.04
N SER A 163 7.16 11.03 -16.83
CA SER A 163 7.34 9.66 -17.29
C SER A 163 7.55 8.63 -16.15
N ALA A 164 7.91 9.10 -14.96
CA ALA A 164 8.21 8.28 -13.78
C ALA A 164 7.01 8.10 -12.84
N VAL A 165 5.80 8.48 -13.25
CA VAL A 165 4.60 8.41 -12.38
C VAL A 165 4.08 6.99 -12.28
N GLN A 166 4.68 6.15 -11.46
CA GLN A 166 4.18 4.78 -11.26
C GLN A 166 4.24 4.25 -9.83
N HIS A 167 5.14 4.71 -8.99
CA HIS A 167 5.31 4.22 -7.63
C HIS A 167 4.99 5.33 -6.64
N THR A 168 3.73 5.72 -6.57
CA THR A 168 3.30 6.86 -5.75
C THR A 168 3.19 6.53 -4.28
N ALA A 169 2.92 5.27 -3.91
CA ALA A 169 2.60 4.89 -2.53
C ALA A 169 1.48 5.78 -1.94
N GLY A 170 1.73 6.59 -0.92
CA GLY A 170 0.78 7.58 -0.41
C GLY A 170 -0.17 7.02 0.66
N ARG A 171 0.15 5.89 1.29
CA ARG A 171 -0.72 5.23 2.29
C ARG A 171 -0.52 5.81 3.68
N PHE A 172 -1.58 5.81 4.49
CA PHE A 172 -1.59 6.41 5.82
C PHE A 172 -1.76 5.39 6.94
N ALA A 173 -1.00 5.57 8.03
CA ALA A 173 -1.35 4.98 9.33
C ALA A 173 -1.57 6.10 10.34
N VAL A 174 -2.80 6.22 10.86
CA VAL A 174 -3.18 7.29 11.78
C VAL A 174 -2.61 7.04 13.16
N ILE A 175 -1.78 7.97 13.66
CA ILE A 175 -1.21 7.92 15.01
C ILE A 175 -2.21 8.46 16.02
N ASP A 176 -2.72 9.68 15.74
CA ASP A 176 -3.71 10.38 16.56
C ASP A 176 -4.43 11.46 15.72
N LYS A 177 -5.28 12.25 16.37
CA LYS A 177 -6.05 13.34 15.71
C LYS A 177 -5.20 14.45 15.06
N ASN A 178 -3.88 14.46 15.26
CA ASN A 178 -2.97 15.51 14.80
C ASN A 178 -1.81 14.98 13.97
N SER A 179 -1.62 13.67 13.90
CA SER A 179 -0.45 13.09 13.25
C SER A 179 -0.72 11.74 12.58
N VAL A 180 0.01 11.48 11.49
CA VAL A 180 -0.03 10.24 10.70
C VAL A 180 1.37 9.81 10.30
N TYR A 181 1.55 8.53 10.01
CA TYR A 181 2.60 8.09 9.11
C TYR A 181 2.07 8.12 7.68
N VAL A 182 2.94 8.43 6.71
CA VAL A 182 2.64 8.37 5.28
C VAL A 182 3.79 7.76 4.51
N THR A 183 3.48 6.92 3.55
CA THR A 183 4.44 6.32 2.64
C THR A 183 4.64 7.20 1.41
N ILE A 184 5.88 7.38 0.96
CA ILE A 184 6.23 8.09 -0.26
C ILE A 184 7.04 7.14 -1.13
N GLY A 185 6.53 6.80 -2.32
CA GLY A 185 7.21 5.92 -3.26
C GLY A 185 8.38 6.57 -3.96
N ASP A 186 9.12 5.81 -4.72
CA ASP A 186 10.28 6.29 -5.49
C ASP A 186 9.91 6.99 -6.81
N LEU A 187 8.62 6.99 -7.18
CA LEU A 187 8.07 7.53 -8.43
C LEU A 187 8.73 6.98 -9.70
N GLY A 188 9.57 5.93 -9.62
CA GLY A 188 10.39 5.46 -10.74
C GLY A 188 11.49 6.45 -11.12
N TYR A 189 11.97 7.24 -10.17
CA TYR A 189 12.98 8.27 -10.39
C TYR A 189 14.34 7.65 -10.74
N SER A 190 14.90 8.02 -11.89
CA SER A 190 16.16 7.42 -12.40
C SER A 190 17.39 7.71 -11.54
N GLU A 191 17.33 8.76 -10.70
CA GLU A 191 18.41 9.11 -9.77
C GLU A 191 18.08 8.75 -8.31
N ILE A 192 17.20 7.77 -8.09
CA ILE A 192 16.83 7.32 -6.75
C ILE A 192 17.99 6.69 -5.98
N ASP A 193 19.00 6.16 -6.65
CA ASP A 193 20.27 5.66 -6.11
C ASP A 193 21.18 6.78 -5.59
N ASN A 194 21.01 8.00 -6.07
CA ASN A 194 21.75 9.14 -5.61
C ASN A 194 21.15 9.72 -4.31
N ARG A 195 21.77 9.39 -3.17
CA ARG A 195 21.30 9.80 -1.84
C ARG A 195 21.12 11.32 -1.68
N SER A 196 21.85 12.14 -2.42
CA SER A 196 21.74 13.61 -2.36
C SER A 196 20.58 14.16 -3.23
N LYS A 197 20.10 13.39 -4.21
CA LYS A 197 19.07 13.82 -5.16
C LYS A 197 17.69 13.23 -4.87
N ARG A 198 17.62 12.05 -4.23
CA ARG A 198 16.33 11.36 -4.00
C ARG A 198 15.39 12.11 -3.06
N GLY A 199 15.91 13.00 -2.20
CA GLY A 199 15.09 13.83 -1.32
C GLY A 199 14.14 13.03 -0.44
N ASP A 200 12.83 13.25 -0.64
CA ASP A 200 11.76 12.60 0.12
C ASP A 200 11.31 11.24 -0.46
N LEU A 201 11.78 10.92 -1.67
CA LEU A 201 11.34 9.72 -2.39
C LEU A 201 11.85 8.45 -1.72
N GLY A 202 11.07 7.37 -1.85
CA GLY A 202 11.36 6.07 -1.26
C GLY A 202 11.48 6.14 0.26
N SER A 203 10.58 6.86 0.93
CA SER A 203 10.65 7.12 2.38
C SER A 203 9.30 7.02 3.07
N ILE A 204 9.32 6.82 4.39
CA ILE A 204 8.13 6.94 5.25
C ILE A 204 8.31 8.15 6.15
N PHE A 205 7.28 8.98 6.24
CA PHE A 205 7.27 10.19 7.06
C PHE A 205 6.25 10.11 8.18
N LYS A 206 6.58 10.73 9.30
CA LYS A 206 5.60 11.16 10.30
C LYS A 206 5.22 12.59 10.01
N LEU A 207 3.95 12.83 9.72
CA LEU A 207 3.40 14.14 9.39
C LEU A 207 2.51 14.69 10.50
N SER A 208 2.53 15.99 10.64
CA SER A 208 1.52 16.81 11.30
C SER A 208 1.31 18.08 10.47
N ALA A 209 0.30 18.90 10.81
CA ALA A 209 0.04 20.17 10.11
C ALA A 209 1.25 21.13 10.03
N LYS A 210 2.27 20.92 10.88
CA LYS A 210 3.42 21.84 11.02
C LYS A 210 4.78 21.15 10.88
N SER A 211 4.82 19.84 10.69
CA SER A 211 6.06 19.08 10.71
C SER A 211 6.00 17.86 9.80
N ALA A 212 7.07 17.62 9.06
CA ALA A 212 7.33 16.40 8.31
C ALA A 212 8.68 15.84 8.77
N VAL A 213 8.67 14.66 9.39
CA VAL A 213 9.88 13.99 9.89
C VAL A 213 10.02 12.67 9.13
N LYS A 214 11.14 12.51 8.42
CA LYS A 214 11.48 11.24 7.75
C LYS A 214 11.81 10.20 8.81
N ILE A 215 11.04 9.09 8.81
CA ILE A 215 11.18 7.97 9.74
C ILE A 215 12.09 6.89 9.18
N SER A 216 11.94 6.59 7.89
CA SER A 216 12.75 5.57 7.21
C SER A 216 12.97 5.92 5.75
N GLN A 217 13.86 5.19 5.10
CA GLN A 217 14.21 5.36 3.69
C GLN A 217 14.60 4.02 3.06
N GLY A 218 14.89 4.04 1.75
CA GLY A 218 15.26 2.82 1.04
C GLY A 218 14.06 1.95 0.70
N HIS A 219 12.89 2.58 0.49
CA HIS A 219 11.67 1.96 0.03
C HIS A 219 11.45 2.18 -1.46
N ARG A 220 10.80 1.22 -2.13
CA ARG A 220 10.43 1.33 -3.54
C ARG A 220 9.01 1.86 -3.72
N ASN A 221 8.03 1.10 -3.32
CA ASN A 221 6.62 1.42 -3.51
C ASN A 221 5.76 0.82 -2.39
N PRO A 222 5.82 1.38 -1.18
CA PRO A 222 5.05 0.89 -0.04
C PRO A 222 3.56 1.22 -0.20
N GLN A 223 2.77 0.23 -0.61
CA GLN A 223 1.35 0.32 -0.93
C GLN A 223 0.43 -0.06 0.24
N GLY A 224 0.98 -0.47 1.38
CA GLY A 224 0.25 -0.71 2.60
C GLY A 224 1.03 -0.26 3.83
N ILE A 225 0.32 0.22 4.87
CA ILE A 225 0.94 0.63 6.12
C ILE A 225 -0.06 0.54 7.26
N VAL A 226 0.34 -0.07 8.38
CA VAL A 226 -0.53 -0.25 9.54
C VAL A 226 0.22 -0.04 10.86
N LEU A 227 -0.46 0.52 11.84
CA LEU A 227 -0.05 0.48 13.25
C LEU A 227 -0.59 -0.80 13.89
N PHE A 228 0.22 -1.85 13.83
CA PHE A 228 -0.07 -3.16 14.39
C PHE A 228 0.07 -3.14 15.91
N ASN A 229 -0.91 -3.67 16.65
CA ASN A 229 -0.80 -3.88 18.07
C ASN A 229 -0.16 -5.25 18.33
N ASP A 230 1.04 -5.26 18.89
CA ASP A 230 1.73 -6.50 19.27
C ASP A 230 1.07 -7.16 20.52
N PHE A 231 1.58 -8.29 20.93
CA PHE A 231 1.07 -9.06 22.07
C PHE A 231 1.13 -8.29 23.41
N SER A 232 1.96 -7.24 23.49
CA SER A 232 2.06 -6.34 24.66
C SER A 232 1.17 -5.10 24.51
N ASN A 233 0.31 -5.03 23.49
CA ASN A 233 -0.46 -3.85 23.07
C ASN A 233 0.42 -2.63 22.73
N LYS A 234 1.68 -2.85 22.41
CA LYS A 234 2.56 -1.83 21.86
C LYS A 234 2.30 -1.71 20.35
N LYS A 235 2.23 -0.48 19.88
CA LYS A 235 2.08 -0.22 18.45
C LYS A 235 3.41 -0.36 17.73
N VAL A 236 3.42 -1.21 16.72
CA VAL A 236 4.53 -1.43 15.80
C VAL A 236 4.09 -0.99 14.41
N LEU A 237 4.91 -0.19 13.72
CA LEU A 237 4.62 0.23 12.37
C LEU A 237 5.09 -0.84 11.38
N LEU A 238 4.16 -1.38 10.60
CA LEU A 238 4.45 -2.32 9.52
C LEU A 238 4.11 -1.67 8.19
N ALA A 239 4.91 -1.94 7.16
CA ALA A 239 4.65 -1.53 5.79
C ALA A 239 4.80 -2.69 4.82
N ALA A 240 3.91 -2.77 3.82
CA ALA A 240 4.00 -3.70 2.70
C ALA A 240 4.38 -2.95 1.43
N GLU A 241 5.34 -3.46 0.68
CA GLU A 241 5.82 -2.78 -0.51
C GLU A 241 6.07 -3.71 -1.70
N HIS A 242 5.95 -3.13 -2.90
CA HIS A 242 6.30 -3.81 -4.14
C HIS A 242 7.80 -3.76 -4.39
N GLY A 243 8.40 -4.92 -4.59
CA GLY A 243 9.71 -5.05 -5.21
C GLY A 243 9.67 -4.82 -6.74
N PRO A 244 10.77 -5.05 -7.45
CA PRO A 244 10.77 -5.11 -8.91
C PRO A 244 10.07 -6.38 -9.41
N ARG A 245 10.75 -7.25 -10.15
CA ARG A 245 10.20 -8.56 -10.54
C ARG A 245 10.27 -9.53 -9.37
N GLY A 246 9.26 -9.57 -8.51
CA GLY A 246 9.29 -10.23 -7.18
C GLY A 246 9.97 -9.35 -6.14
N GLY A 247 10.28 -9.95 -4.95
CA GLY A 247 10.86 -9.21 -3.84
C GLY A 247 9.89 -8.19 -3.24
N ASP A 248 8.60 -8.47 -3.29
CA ASP A 248 7.61 -7.76 -2.48
C ASP A 248 7.85 -8.10 -1.02
N GLU A 249 7.58 -7.17 -0.11
CA GLU A 249 8.05 -7.27 1.28
C GLU A 249 7.04 -6.79 2.29
N ILE A 250 7.12 -7.34 3.51
CA ILE A 250 6.60 -6.71 4.73
C ILE A 250 7.76 -6.33 5.63
N ASN A 251 7.79 -5.08 6.00
CA ASN A 251 8.85 -4.48 6.79
C ASN A 251 8.34 -3.97 8.15
N VAL A 252 9.08 -4.27 9.23
CA VAL A 252 8.93 -3.59 10.52
C VAL A 252 9.69 -2.26 10.44
N ILE A 253 8.95 -1.15 10.49
CA ILE A 253 9.53 0.17 10.30
C ILE A 253 10.19 0.69 11.58
N LYS A 254 11.49 0.98 11.49
CA LYS A 254 12.32 1.52 12.57
C LYS A 254 12.72 2.96 12.25
N GLU A 255 12.71 3.80 13.25
CA GLU A 255 13.18 5.18 13.12
C GLU A 255 14.67 5.21 12.72
N GLY A 256 14.99 5.99 11.67
CA GLY A 256 16.31 6.05 11.05
C GLY A 256 16.66 4.85 10.18
N GLY A 257 15.71 3.90 9.96
CA GLY A 257 15.93 2.67 9.19
C GLY A 257 16.19 2.92 7.70
N ASP A 258 17.09 2.12 7.10
CA ASP A 258 17.31 2.03 5.65
C ASP A 258 17.00 0.60 5.19
N TYR A 259 16.04 0.47 4.25
CA TYR A 259 15.49 -0.81 3.75
C TYR A 259 16.10 -1.24 2.43
N GLY A 260 17.09 -0.50 1.94
CA GLY A 260 18.03 -0.95 0.93
C GLY A 260 17.71 -0.59 -0.52
N TRP A 261 16.45 -0.28 -0.88
CA TRP A 261 16.14 0.15 -2.23
C TRP A 261 16.83 1.48 -2.58
N PRO A 262 17.46 1.61 -3.77
CA PRO A 262 17.55 0.65 -4.88
C PRO A 262 18.82 -0.21 -4.88
N PHE A 263 19.58 -0.28 -3.79
CA PHE A 263 20.87 -0.98 -3.76
C PHE A 263 20.72 -2.49 -3.64
N VAL A 264 19.75 -2.96 -2.87
CA VAL A 264 19.45 -4.37 -2.66
C VAL A 264 17.97 -4.66 -2.83
N THR A 265 17.61 -5.90 -3.19
CA THR A 265 16.25 -6.41 -3.27
C THR A 265 16.27 -7.94 -3.35
N TYR A 266 15.21 -8.60 -2.88
CA TYR A 266 14.99 -10.03 -3.16
C TYR A 266 14.47 -10.28 -4.58
N GLY A 267 13.97 -9.24 -5.28
CA GLY A 267 13.47 -9.35 -6.65
C GLY A 267 14.54 -9.17 -7.71
N GLU A 268 14.13 -9.31 -8.96
CA GLU A 268 14.97 -9.18 -10.14
C GLU A 268 14.59 -7.94 -10.97
N PRO A 269 15.51 -7.30 -11.69
CA PRO A 269 15.18 -6.24 -12.63
C PRO A 269 14.20 -6.71 -13.71
N TYR A 270 13.33 -5.82 -14.22
CA TYR A 270 12.43 -6.16 -15.33
C TYR A 270 13.16 -6.31 -16.66
N GLY A 271 14.24 -5.57 -16.86
CA GLY A 271 15.01 -5.63 -18.10
C GLY A 271 15.96 -4.46 -18.32
N LEU A 272 16.41 -4.29 -19.57
CA LEU A 272 17.39 -3.27 -19.94
C LEU A 272 16.87 -1.83 -19.87
N GLY A 273 15.54 -1.65 -19.90
CA GLY A 273 14.88 -0.34 -19.85
C GLY A 273 14.48 0.12 -18.45
N ASP A 274 14.90 -0.57 -17.39
CA ASP A 274 14.60 -0.19 -16.02
C ASP A 274 15.23 1.17 -15.68
N TYR A 275 14.46 2.00 -14.94
CA TYR A 275 14.90 3.32 -14.49
C TYR A 275 16.08 3.26 -13.52
N VAL A 276 16.21 2.16 -12.78
CA VAL A 276 17.33 1.86 -11.89
C VAL A 276 17.52 0.35 -11.81
N ARG A 277 18.76 -0.08 -11.58
CA ARG A 277 19.10 -1.50 -11.38
C ARG A 277 19.72 -1.70 -10.00
N PRO A 278 19.13 -2.57 -9.18
CA PRO A 278 19.74 -2.95 -7.92
C PRO A 278 21.16 -3.45 -8.10
N SER A 279 22.06 -3.04 -7.21
CA SER A 279 23.45 -3.53 -7.21
C SER A 279 23.53 -4.98 -6.78
N THR A 280 22.57 -5.43 -5.94
CA THR A 280 22.51 -6.80 -5.43
C THR A 280 21.05 -7.28 -5.45
N THR A 281 20.82 -8.47 -6.00
CA THR A 281 19.53 -9.18 -5.99
C THR A 281 19.60 -10.43 -5.11
N GLY A 282 18.45 -10.88 -4.60
CA GLY A 282 18.35 -12.05 -3.73
C GLY A 282 18.94 -11.88 -2.32
N SER A 283 19.22 -10.64 -1.89
CA SER A 283 19.77 -10.32 -0.58
C SER A 283 19.36 -8.93 -0.09
N HIS A 284 19.39 -8.75 1.23
CA HIS A 284 19.27 -7.45 1.94
C HIS A 284 20.49 -7.17 2.83
N ASP A 285 21.67 -7.72 2.48
CA ASP A 285 22.85 -7.57 3.30
C ASP A 285 23.27 -6.10 3.42
N GLY A 286 23.54 -5.69 4.66
CA GLY A 286 23.88 -4.30 5.00
C GLY A 286 22.67 -3.38 5.25
N PHE A 287 21.43 -3.88 5.10
CA PHE A 287 20.19 -3.14 5.30
C PHE A 287 19.22 -3.87 6.22
N ILE A 288 18.12 -3.23 6.61
CA ILE A 288 17.08 -3.87 7.42
C ILE A 288 16.36 -4.88 6.54
N LYS A 289 16.30 -6.13 7.04
CA LYS A 289 15.62 -7.22 6.35
C LYS A 289 14.12 -7.18 6.61
N PRO A 290 13.27 -7.54 5.61
CA PRO A 290 11.85 -7.73 5.81
C PRO A 290 11.57 -8.91 6.74
N ILE A 291 10.37 -8.94 7.33
CA ILE A 291 9.86 -10.09 8.09
C ILE A 291 9.19 -11.14 7.19
N GLU A 292 8.82 -10.74 5.97
CA GLU A 292 8.29 -11.62 4.93
C GLU A 292 8.60 -11.03 3.56
N TYR A 293 8.84 -11.87 2.57
CA TYR A 293 9.01 -11.46 1.17
C TYR A 293 8.50 -12.51 0.18
N TRP A 294 8.17 -12.08 -1.03
CA TRP A 294 7.61 -12.94 -2.07
C TRP A 294 8.36 -12.86 -3.38
N VAL A 295 8.75 -14.04 -3.89
CA VAL A 295 9.28 -14.26 -5.24
C VAL A 295 8.61 -15.53 -5.77
N PRO A 296 7.74 -15.41 -6.79
CA PRO A 296 7.37 -14.23 -7.58
C PRO A 296 6.55 -13.19 -6.81
N SER A 297 6.38 -11.99 -7.39
CA SER A 297 5.58 -10.90 -6.85
C SER A 297 4.11 -11.28 -6.67
N ILE A 298 3.52 -10.88 -5.55
CA ILE A 298 2.08 -10.93 -5.28
C ILE A 298 1.39 -9.57 -5.50
N ALA A 299 2.19 -8.49 -5.61
CA ALA A 299 1.80 -7.10 -5.67
C ALA A 299 0.92 -6.69 -4.46
N PRO A 300 1.50 -6.60 -3.24
CA PRO A 300 0.78 -6.29 -2.01
C PRO A 300 0.17 -4.89 -2.04
N THR A 301 -0.98 -4.74 -1.39
CA THR A 301 -1.65 -3.44 -1.20
C THR A 301 -1.83 -3.14 0.28
N GLU A 302 -3.03 -2.75 0.69
CA GLU A 302 -3.26 -2.33 2.07
C GLU A 302 -3.12 -3.48 3.06
N LEU A 303 -2.67 -3.12 4.26
CA LEU A 303 -2.53 -3.97 5.43
C LEU A 303 -3.55 -3.57 6.49
N VAL A 304 -4.24 -4.55 7.08
CA VAL A 304 -5.09 -4.32 8.25
C VAL A 304 -4.84 -5.38 9.32
N GLN A 305 -5.00 -5.01 10.58
CA GLN A 305 -5.03 -5.96 11.69
C GLN A 305 -6.47 -6.34 12.01
N LEU A 306 -6.76 -7.64 12.03
CA LEU A 306 -8.07 -8.15 12.43
C LEU A 306 -8.36 -7.86 13.91
N PRO A 307 -9.63 -7.65 14.26
CA PRO A 307 -10.04 -7.65 15.66
C PRO A 307 -9.68 -8.97 16.34
N ALA A 308 -9.37 -8.91 17.63
CA ALA A 308 -9.07 -10.11 18.42
C ALA A 308 -10.25 -11.10 18.52
N LYS A 309 -11.48 -10.63 18.26
CA LYS A 309 -12.71 -11.43 18.31
C LYS A 309 -13.40 -11.46 16.95
N GLY A 310 -14.13 -12.54 16.68
CA GLY A 310 -14.94 -12.70 15.48
C GLY A 310 -14.22 -13.40 14.31
N TRP A 311 -12.94 -13.73 14.47
CA TRP A 311 -12.12 -14.37 13.41
C TRP A 311 -11.50 -15.72 13.84
N GLY A 312 -12.08 -16.37 14.86
CA GLY A 312 -11.59 -17.66 15.34
C GLY A 312 -10.12 -17.63 15.71
N THR A 313 -9.33 -18.56 15.16
CA THR A 313 -7.87 -18.63 15.36
C THR A 313 -7.08 -17.52 14.67
N TRP A 314 -7.73 -16.74 13.81
CA TRP A 314 -7.15 -15.61 13.09
C TRP A 314 -7.40 -14.25 13.77
N GLY A 315 -8.00 -14.24 14.95
CA GLY A 315 -8.16 -13.01 15.74
C GLY A 315 -6.82 -12.34 16.02
N GLY A 316 -6.70 -11.04 15.67
CA GLY A 316 -5.46 -10.26 15.80
C GLY A 316 -4.46 -10.45 14.65
N ALA A 317 -4.71 -11.34 13.70
CA ALA A 317 -3.85 -11.56 12.54
C ALA A 317 -3.75 -10.31 11.65
N LEU A 318 -2.67 -10.24 10.88
CA LEU A 318 -2.49 -9.27 9.82
C LEU A 318 -3.16 -9.80 8.54
N VAL A 319 -3.85 -8.95 7.79
CA VAL A 319 -4.41 -9.27 6.48
C VAL A 319 -3.88 -8.29 5.44
N LEU A 320 -3.45 -8.84 4.32
CA LEU A 320 -2.86 -8.13 3.19
C LEU A 320 -3.71 -8.36 1.94
N GLY A 321 -4.08 -7.30 1.23
CA GLY A 321 -4.66 -7.40 -0.09
C GLY A 321 -3.59 -7.53 -1.18
N THR A 322 -3.91 -8.19 -2.28
CA THR A 322 -2.99 -8.34 -3.41
C THR A 322 -3.64 -7.95 -4.74
N LEU A 323 -2.81 -7.45 -5.67
CA LEU A 323 -3.26 -7.12 -7.02
C LEU A 323 -2.99 -8.26 -8.01
N ARG A 324 -1.82 -8.88 -7.91
CA ARG A 324 -1.39 -9.85 -8.91
C ARG A 324 -1.97 -11.24 -8.67
N GLU A 325 -1.98 -11.68 -7.43
CA GLU A 325 -2.51 -13.00 -7.09
C GLU A 325 -4.02 -12.98 -6.84
N GLU A 326 -4.62 -11.77 -6.70
CA GLU A 326 -6.06 -11.61 -6.49
C GLU A 326 -6.59 -12.32 -5.23
N VAL A 327 -5.74 -12.35 -4.19
CA VAL A 327 -6.01 -13.02 -2.90
C VAL A 327 -5.98 -12.05 -1.74
N LEU A 328 -6.56 -12.46 -0.61
CA LEU A 328 -6.23 -11.96 0.72
C LEU A 328 -5.21 -12.91 1.37
N VAL A 329 -4.13 -12.35 1.89
CA VAL A 329 -3.12 -13.10 2.65
C VAL A 329 -3.33 -12.84 4.14
N PHE A 330 -3.72 -13.87 4.87
CA PHE A 330 -3.84 -13.84 6.34
C PHE A 330 -2.53 -14.30 6.94
N MET A 331 -2.01 -13.57 7.93
CA MET A 331 -0.70 -13.87 8.54
C MET A 331 -0.78 -13.74 10.06
N LYS A 332 -0.31 -14.78 10.77
CA LYS A 332 -0.07 -14.71 12.20
C LYS A 332 1.33 -14.22 12.46
N ILE A 333 1.44 -13.20 13.30
CA ILE A 333 2.70 -12.57 13.66
C ILE A 333 3.08 -13.02 15.06
N SER A 334 4.33 -13.45 15.29
CA SER A 334 4.85 -13.85 16.61
C SER A 334 5.18 -12.62 17.48
N GLU A 335 5.48 -12.87 18.77
CA GLU A 335 6.01 -11.83 19.68
C GLU A 335 7.33 -11.22 19.19
N LYS A 336 8.09 -11.95 18.38
CA LYS A 336 9.34 -11.49 17.77
C LYS A 336 9.12 -10.75 16.46
N LEU A 337 7.86 -10.59 16.04
CA LEU A 337 7.45 -9.99 14.77
C LEU A 337 7.82 -10.84 13.54
N ASP A 338 7.96 -12.16 13.69
CA ASP A 338 8.13 -13.07 12.56
C ASP A 338 6.74 -13.56 12.08
N VAL A 339 6.58 -13.81 10.80
CA VAL A 339 5.40 -14.49 10.24
C VAL A 339 5.50 -15.98 10.57
N THR A 340 4.56 -16.50 11.35
CA THR A 340 4.57 -17.90 11.82
C THR A 340 3.62 -18.82 11.07
N GLU A 341 2.58 -18.23 10.49
CA GLU A 341 1.56 -18.94 9.70
C GLU A 341 0.98 -17.97 8.68
N SER A 342 0.76 -18.43 7.46
CA SER A 342 0.20 -17.64 6.37
C SER A 342 -0.75 -18.49 5.56
N VAL A 343 -1.93 -17.92 5.23
CA VAL A 343 -2.96 -18.55 4.38
C VAL A 343 -3.39 -17.56 3.30
N ARG A 344 -3.57 -18.04 2.07
CA ARG A 344 -4.08 -17.27 0.95
C ARG A 344 -5.52 -17.65 0.67
N VAL A 345 -6.39 -16.66 0.56
CA VAL A 345 -7.80 -16.84 0.23
C VAL A 345 -8.06 -16.16 -1.10
N ASP A 346 -8.45 -16.99 -2.09
CA ASP A 346 -8.77 -16.51 -3.44
C ASP A 346 -10.00 -15.58 -3.41
N MET A 347 -9.85 -14.41 -4.01
CA MET A 347 -10.88 -13.40 -4.15
C MET A 347 -11.36 -13.26 -5.59
N GLY A 348 -10.60 -13.76 -6.58
CA GLY A 348 -10.83 -13.56 -8.00
C GLY A 348 -10.88 -12.08 -8.41
N GLU A 349 -10.22 -11.21 -7.63
CA GLU A 349 -10.27 -9.76 -7.77
C GLU A 349 -8.96 -9.12 -7.30
N ARG A 350 -8.52 -8.13 -8.05
CA ARG A 350 -7.39 -7.28 -7.67
C ARG A 350 -7.79 -6.38 -6.50
N ILE A 351 -7.38 -6.72 -5.30
CA ILE A 351 -7.73 -5.99 -4.07
C ILE A 351 -6.93 -4.69 -4.02
N ARG A 352 -7.63 -3.55 -3.98
CA ARG A 352 -6.99 -2.23 -3.98
C ARG A 352 -6.79 -1.68 -2.59
N ASP A 353 -7.80 -1.81 -1.75
CA ASP A 353 -7.81 -1.23 -0.42
C ASP A 353 -8.63 -2.09 0.55
N LEU A 354 -8.30 -2.03 1.83
CA LEU A 354 -8.89 -2.83 2.91
C LEU A 354 -9.17 -1.96 4.13
N GLU A 355 -10.31 -2.24 4.79
CA GLU A 355 -10.66 -1.64 6.06
C GLU A 355 -11.41 -2.64 6.95
N VAL A 356 -11.50 -2.36 8.25
CA VAL A 356 -12.27 -3.14 9.21
C VAL A 356 -13.53 -2.36 9.62
N LEU A 357 -14.71 -2.94 9.33
CA LEU A 357 -15.99 -2.39 9.73
C LEU A 357 -16.19 -2.43 11.25
N SER A 358 -17.11 -1.62 11.77
CA SER A 358 -17.44 -1.57 13.21
C SER A 358 -17.88 -2.90 13.80
N ASN A 359 -18.45 -3.79 12.99
CA ASN A 359 -18.84 -5.15 13.38
C ASN A 359 -17.70 -6.18 13.30
N GLY A 360 -16.48 -5.74 12.94
CA GLY A 360 -15.30 -6.59 12.81
C GLY A 360 -15.13 -7.28 11.47
N SER A 361 -16.07 -7.15 10.53
CA SER A 361 -15.91 -7.67 9.16
C SER A 361 -14.84 -6.89 8.39
N LEU A 362 -14.17 -7.53 7.43
CA LEU A 362 -13.36 -6.81 6.46
C LEU A 362 -14.24 -6.22 5.35
N ILE A 363 -13.78 -5.12 4.80
CA ILE A 363 -14.33 -4.55 3.57
C ILE A 363 -13.17 -4.19 2.64
N ALA A 364 -13.33 -4.55 1.37
CA ALA A 364 -12.32 -4.35 0.34
C ALA A 364 -12.87 -3.61 -0.86
N THR A 365 -12.04 -2.77 -1.49
CA THR A 365 -12.29 -2.26 -2.84
C THR A 365 -11.42 -3.00 -3.84
N THR A 366 -11.90 -3.10 -5.08
CA THR A 366 -11.20 -3.81 -6.16
C THR A 366 -10.97 -2.92 -7.37
N ASP A 367 -9.98 -3.29 -8.22
CA ASP A 367 -9.72 -2.56 -9.47
C ASP A 367 -10.87 -2.70 -10.49
N SER A 368 -11.72 -3.71 -10.36
CA SER A 368 -12.95 -3.84 -11.17
C SER A 368 -14.11 -2.97 -10.68
N GLY A 369 -13.92 -2.20 -9.59
CA GLY A 369 -14.93 -1.31 -9.01
C GLY A 369 -15.95 -2.02 -8.15
N LYS A 370 -15.59 -3.14 -7.54
CA LYS A 370 -16.42 -3.85 -6.55
C LYS A 370 -16.07 -3.43 -5.13
N LEU A 371 -17.05 -3.51 -4.27
CA LEU A 371 -16.90 -3.44 -2.82
C LEU A 371 -17.26 -4.81 -2.27
N ILE A 372 -16.32 -5.45 -1.60
CA ILE A 372 -16.48 -6.81 -1.09
C ILE A 372 -16.42 -6.77 0.43
N THR A 373 -17.47 -7.27 1.08
CA THR A 373 -17.46 -7.47 2.53
C THR A 373 -17.13 -8.94 2.81
N VAL A 374 -16.18 -9.17 3.72
CA VAL A 374 -15.64 -10.47 4.07
C VAL A 374 -15.91 -10.74 5.54
N ASN A 375 -16.50 -11.89 5.85
CA ASN A 375 -16.80 -12.36 7.20
C ASN A 375 -16.21 -13.77 7.39
N ASN A 376 -15.91 -14.10 8.63
CA ASN A 376 -15.57 -15.46 9.05
C ASN A 376 -16.85 -16.28 9.28
#